data_841bf58489a17860e4ff532c65df0d81
#
_entry.id   841bf58489a17860e4ff532c65df0d81
#
_cell.length_a   1.000
_cell.length_b   1.000
_cell.length_c   1.000
_cell.angle_alpha   90.00
_cell.angle_beta   90.00
_cell.angle_gamma   90.00
#
_symmetry.space_group_name_H-M   'P 1'
#
loop_
_entity.id
_entity.type
_entity.pdbx_description
1 polymer ?
#
loop_
_entity_poly.entity_id
_entity_poly.type
_entity_poly.pdbx_seq_one_letter_code
_entity_poly.pdbx_strand_id
1 'polypeptide(L)'
;MIRKIKIQKPKMPISLNNCDDAINEILDYEKLEEALIENTTIDGIENLSVSLNSCIFKNVVFEYCDFRRIDMTDIIFENCDLSNINFPYSSLYRVEFINCKLTGCNFNDSTLKSVVFKNCLGRYSNLLFQSSQV
;
A
#
# COMPACT_ATOMS: atom_id res chain seq x y z
N MET A 1 29.12 -15.28 8.86
CA MET A 1 29.09 -14.07 8.02
C MET A 1 27.69 -13.52 7.95
N ILE A 2 27.53 -12.27 8.27
CA ILE A 2 26.23 -11.63 8.21
C ILE A 2 26.00 -11.11 6.79
N ARG A 3 24.92 -11.57 6.17
CA ARG A 3 24.58 -11.11 4.84
C ARG A 3 23.70 -9.86 4.96
N LYS A 4 24.13 -8.77 4.33
CA LYS A 4 23.37 -7.54 4.31
C LYS A 4 22.27 -7.65 3.28
N ILE A 5 21.02 -7.52 3.73
CA ILE A 5 19.86 -7.53 2.81
C ILE A 5 19.67 -6.12 2.29
N LYS A 6 19.66 -5.97 0.97
CA LYS A 6 19.46 -4.69 0.33
C LYS A 6 17.97 -4.47 0.08
N ILE A 7 17.43 -3.40 0.66
CA ILE A 7 16.05 -3.01 0.42
C ILE A 7 15.98 -2.21 -0.87
N GLN A 8 15.09 -2.59 -1.74
CA GLN A 8 14.87 -1.89 -2.99
C GLN A 8 13.78 -0.85 -2.83
N LYS A 9 14.01 0.34 -3.37
CA LYS A 9 13.01 1.41 -3.35
C LYS A 9 12.01 1.24 -4.47
N PRO A 10 10.79 1.77 -4.31
CA PRO A 10 9.82 1.78 -5.40
C PRO A 10 10.40 2.44 -6.65
N LYS A 11 10.12 1.85 -7.79
CA LYS A 11 10.55 2.37 -9.09
C LYS A 11 9.36 3.08 -9.72
N MET A 12 9.52 4.38 -9.96
CA MET A 12 8.45 5.17 -10.54
C MET A 12 8.80 5.58 -11.96
N PRO A 13 7.83 5.68 -12.85
CA PRO A 13 8.07 6.25 -14.18
C PRO A 13 8.36 7.74 -14.06
N ILE A 14 8.85 8.34 -15.15
CA ILE A 14 9.20 9.76 -15.17
C ILE A 14 8.00 10.63 -14.83
N SER A 15 6.80 10.23 -15.25
CA SER A 15 5.57 10.93 -14.92
C SER A 15 4.47 9.94 -14.58
N LEU A 16 3.60 10.36 -13.67
CA LEU A 16 2.42 9.60 -13.29
C LEU A 16 1.18 10.31 -13.83
N ASN A 17 0.17 9.54 -14.16
CA ASN A 17 -1.11 10.09 -14.58
C ASN A 17 -1.97 10.42 -13.38
N ASN A 18 -2.53 11.63 -13.34
CA ASN A 18 -3.46 11.96 -12.28
C ASN A 18 -4.71 11.11 -12.42
N CYS A 19 -5.10 10.46 -11.33
CA CYS A 19 -6.28 9.62 -11.31
C CYS A 19 -7.29 10.25 -10.36
N ASP A 20 -8.30 10.92 -10.92
CA ASP A 20 -9.30 11.63 -10.13
C ASP A 20 -10.42 10.73 -9.64
N ASP A 21 -10.54 9.54 -10.19
CA ASP A 21 -11.61 8.60 -9.85
C ASP A 21 -11.05 7.20 -9.68
N ALA A 22 -10.23 7.04 -8.64
CA ALA A 22 -9.57 5.77 -8.36
C ALA A 22 -10.56 4.65 -8.05
N ILE A 23 -11.67 4.98 -7.40
CA ILE A 23 -12.68 3.97 -7.04
C ILE A 23 -13.23 3.31 -8.28
N ASN A 24 -13.68 4.09 -9.26
CA ASN A 24 -14.25 3.52 -10.48
C ASN A 24 -13.20 2.80 -11.32
N GLU A 25 -11.97 3.32 -11.37
CA GLU A 25 -10.89 2.60 -12.06
C GLU A 25 -10.66 1.22 -11.44
N ILE A 26 -10.64 1.14 -10.12
CA ILE A 26 -10.47 -0.14 -9.42
C ILE A 26 -11.68 -1.05 -9.65
N LEU A 27 -12.88 -0.51 -9.57
CA LEU A 27 -14.09 -1.31 -9.78
C LEU A 27 -14.20 -1.85 -11.21
N ASP A 28 -13.81 -1.04 -12.18
CA ASP A 28 -13.94 -1.44 -13.59
C ASP A 28 -12.82 -2.36 -14.07
N TYR A 29 -11.60 -2.13 -13.60
CA TYR A 29 -10.43 -2.83 -14.14
C TYR A 29 -9.68 -3.69 -13.12
N GLU A 30 -10.05 -3.60 -11.84
CA GLU A 30 -9.36 -4.29 -10.73
C GLU A 30 -7.86 -3.95 -10.68
N LYS A 31 -7.48 -2.79 -11.20
CA LYS A 31 -6.07 -2.36 -11.19
C LYS A 31 -5.92 -0.87 -11.33
N LEU A 32 -4.77 -0.37 -10.83
CA LEU A 32 -4.27 0.97 -11.11
C LEU A 32 -2.81 0.86 -11.52
N GLU A 33 -2.42 1.58 -12.56
CA GLU A 33 -1.05 1.59 -13.06
C GLU A 33 -0.59 3.02 -13.33
N GLU A 34 0.64 3.32 -12.93
CA GLU A 34 1.31 4.59 -13.23
C GLU A 34 0.44 5.79 -12.88
N ALA A 35 -0.16 5.76 -11.69
CA ALA A 35 -1.16 6.75 -11.28
C ALA A 35 -0.74 7.50 -10.03
N LEU A 36 -1.11 8.78 -9.99
CA LEU A 36 -1.05 9.60 -8.79
C LEU A 36 -2.46 9.82 -8.30
N ILE A 37 -2.74 9.38 -7.08
CA ILE A 37 -4.03 9.54 -6.43
C ILE A 37 -3.81 10.43 -5.20
N GLU A 38 -4.53 11.54 -5.11
CA GLU A 38 -4.32 12.45 -4.00
C GLU A 38 -5.58 13.13 -3.52
N ASN A 39 -5.58 13.46 -2.23
CA ASN A 39 -6.62 14.27 -1.60
C ASN A 39 -8.01 13.69 -1.77
N THR A 40 -8.18 12.42 -1.49
CA THR A 40 -9.45 11.74 -1.69
C THR A 40 -9.65 10.63 -0.67
N THR A 41 -10.84 10.07 -0.67
CA THR A 41 -11.18 8.90 0.12
C THR A 41 -11.49 7.74 -0.82
N ILE A 42 -10.88 6.59 -0.56
CA ILE A 42 -11.19 5.36 -1.27
C ILE A 42 -12.02 4.51 -0.31
N ASP A 43 -13.28 4.26 -0.67
CA ASP A 43 -14.27 3.67 0.20
C ASP A 43 -14.90 2.44 -0.42
N GLY A 44 -15.01 1.39 0.37
CA GLY A 44 -15.85 0.26 0.02
C GLY A 44 -15.28 -0.70 -1.03
N ILE A 45 -13.98 -0.74 -1.21
CA ILE A 45 -13.38 -1.71 -2.13
C ILE A 45 -13.25 -3.05 -1.42
N GLU A 46 -14.04 -4.01 -1.84
CA GLU A 46 -14.00 -5.35 -1.27
C GLU A 46 -14.42 -6.40 -2.29
N ASN A 47 -14.05 -7.65 -2.04
CA ASN A 47 -14.36 -8.78 -2.92
C ASN A 47 -13.71 -8.68 -4.31
N LEU A 48 -12.61 -7.96 -4.42
CA LEU A 48 -11.86 -7.82 -5.67
C LEU A 48 -10.40 -8.18 -5.43
N SER A 49 -9.78 -8.79 -6.42
CA SER A 49 -8.34 -9.01 -6.42
C SER A 49 -7.68 -7.85 -7.15
N VAL A 50 -7.27 -6.85 -6.40
CA VAL A 50 -6.76 -5.60 -6.96
C VAL A 50 -5.25 -5.68 -7.20
N SER A 51 -4.79 -5.13 -8.30
CA SER A 51 -3.38 -4.99 -8.61
C SER A 51 -3.01 -3.52 -8.73
N LEU A 52 -2.01 -3.10 -7.95
CA LEU A 52 -1.49 -1.75 -7.99
C LEU A 52 -0.04 -1.79 -8.45
N ASN A 53 0.30 -0.98 -9.44
CA ASN A 53 1.64 -0.94 -9.99
C ASN A 53 2.08 0.50 -10.27
N SER A 54 3.20 0.89 -9.69
CA SER A 54 3.80 2.21 -9.92
C SER A 54 2.84 3.35 -9.62
N CYS A 55 2.29 3.36 -8.40
CA CYS A 55 1.33 4.37 -7.97
C CYS A 55 1.82 5.10 -6.73
N ILE A 56 1.43 6.37 -6.63
CA ILE A 56 1.64 7.17 -5.42
C ILE A 56 0.27 7.60 -4.91
N PHE A 57 0.03 7.35 -3.62
CA PHE A 57 -1.17 7.79 -2.91
C PHE A 57 -0.75 8.86 -1.92
N LYS A 58 -1.28 10.08 -2.05
CA LYS A 58 -0.99 11.20 -1.15
C LYS A 58 -2.25 11.72 -0.51
N ASN A 59 -2.25 11.83 0.81
CA ASN A 59 -3.40 12.37 1.55
C ASN A 59 -4.68 11.62 1.19
N VAL A 60 -4.61 10.30 1.21
CA VAL A 60 -5.75 9.43 0.89
C VAL A 60 -6.20 8.72 2.15
N VAL A 61 -7.50 8.70 2.37
CA VAL A 61 -8.11 7.92 3.44
C VAL A 61 -8.75 6.70 2.83
N PHE A 62 -8.43 5.53 3.37
CA PHE A 62 -9.04 4.28 2.94
C PHE A 62 -10.04 3.85 4.00
N GLU A 63 -11.30 3.66 3.62
CA GLU A 63 -12.38 3.29 4.53
C GLU A 63 -13.12 2.06 4.02
N TYR A 64 -13.44 1.17 4.94
CA TYR A 64 -14.25 -0.02 4.62
C TYR A 64 -13.73 -0.80 3.43
N CYS A 65 -12.41 -0.96 3.37
CA CYS A 65 -11.77 -1.73 2.30
C CYS A 65 -11.22 -3.03 2.87
N ASP A 66 -11.39 -4.11 2.12
CA ASP A 66 -10.76 -5.39 2.41
C ASP A 66 -9.91 -5.74 1.19
N PHE A 67 -8.59 -5.59 1.34
CA PHE A 67 -7.67 -5.82 0.24
C PHE A 67 -7.10 -7.24 0.28
N ARG A 68 -7.99 -8.20 0.30
CA ARG A 68 -7.61 -9.61 0.23
C ARG A 68 -6.92 -9.91 -1.09
N ARG A 69 -5.74 -10.49 -1.02
CA ARG A 69 -4.94 -10.87 -2.20
C ARG A 69 -4.60 -9.68 -3.09
N ILE A 70 -4.43 -8.51 -2.49
CA ILE A 70 -3.97 -7.37 -3.26
C ILE A 70 -2.51 -7.59 -3.66
N ASP A 71 -2.16 -7.18 -4.87
CA ASP A 71 -0.80 -7.23 -5.37
C ASP A 71 -0.31 -5.81 -5.55
N MET A 72 0.71 -5.44 -4.80
CA MET A 72 1.31 -4.12 -4.86
C MET A 72 2.76 -4.22 -5.27
N THR A 73 3.12 -3.51 -6.33
CA THR A 73 4.51 -3.37 -6.76
C THR A 73 4.81 -1.92 -7.05
N ASP A 74 5.89 -1.40 -6.46
CA ASP A 74 6.33 -0.03 -6.67
C ASP A 74 5.28 0.99 -6.25
N ILE A 75 4.91 0.97 -4.97
CA ILE A 75 3.86 1.83 -4.41
C ILE A 75 4.42 2.69 -3.30
N ILE A 76 4.00 3.96 -3.27
CA ILE A 76 4.29 4.87 -2.17
C ILE A 76 2.97 5.37 -1.60
N PHE A 77 2.78 5.19 -0.28
CA PHE A 77 1.69 5.81 0.46
C PHE A 77 2.29 6.92 1.32
N GLU A 78 1.84 8.15 1.11
CA GLU A 78 2.33 9.32 1.83
C GLU A 78 1.18 10.05 2.49
N ASN A 79 1.25 10.24 3.80
CA ASN A 79 0.19 10.89 4.59
C ASN A 79 -1.17 10.24 4.39
N CYS A 80 -1.22 8.93 4.36
CA CYS A 80 -2.46 8.19 4.16
C CYS A 80 -2.96 7.60 5.46
N ASP A 81 -4.27 7.43 5.54
CA ASP A 81 -4.90 6.73 6.64
C ASP A 81 -5.39 5.38 6.14
N LEU A 82 -4.74 4.33 6.62
CA LEU A 82 -5.08 2.95 6.29
C LEU A 82 -5.54 2.20 7.55
N SER A 83 -6.01 2.93 8.55
CA SER A 83 -6.42 2.33 9.81
C SER A 83 -7.50 1.27 9.60
N ASN A 84 -7.33 0.14 10.25
CA ASN A 84 -8.26 -0.99 10.20
C ASN A 84 -8.42 -1.63 8.81
N ILE A 85 -7.47 -1.40 7.91
CA ILE A 85 -7.51 -2.04 6.60
C ILE A 85 -6.79 -3.39 6.71
N ASN A 86 -7.41 -4.42 6.16
CA ASN A 86 -6.85 -5.76 6.14
C ASN A 86 -6.25 -6.07 4.77
N PHE A 87 -5.07 -6.68 4.82
CA PHE A 87 -4.34 -7.10 3.61
C PHE A 87 -4.03 -8.60 3.69
N PRO A 88 -5.03 -9.48 3.83
CA PRO A 88 -4.74 -10.90 3.98
C PRO A 88 -4.32 -11.54 2.65
N TYR A 89 -3.34 -12.43 2.73
CA TYR A 89 -2.84 -13.18 1.57
C TYR A 89 -2.38 -12.26 0.44
N SER A 90 -1.78 -11.14 0.79
CA SER A 90 -1.38 -10.11 -0.17
C SER A 90 0.11 -10.20 -0.47
N SER A 91 0.52 -9.55 -1.54
CA SER A 91 1.92 -9.47 -1.94
C SER A 91 2.31 -8.00 -2.09
N LEU A 92 3.29 -7.57 -1.31
CA LEU A 92 3.81 -6.21 -1.35
C LEU A 92 5.29 -6.26 -1.72
N TYR A 93 5.65 -5.64 -2.82
CA TYR A 93 7.02 -5.58 -3.28
C TYR A 93 7.42 -4.16 -3.63
N ARG A 94 8.48 -3.67 -2.99
CA ARG A 94 8.97 -2.29 -3.12
C ARG A 94 7.87 -1.29 -2.82
N VAL A 95 7.41 -1.32 -1.57
CA VAL A 95 6.31 -0.46 -1.10
C VAL A 95 6.83 0.38 0.07
N GLU A 96 6.50 1.66 0.07
CA GLU A 96 6.81 2.56 1.18
C GLU A 96 5.54 3.15 1.78
N PHE A 97 5.48 3.12 3.10
CA PHE A 97 4.44 3.80 3.87
C PHE A 97 5.13 4.92 4.64
N ILE A 98 4.84 6.17 4.28
CA ILE A 98 5.48 7.36 4.86
C ILE A 98 4.42 8.22 5.54
N ASN A 99 4.61 8.48 6.83
CA ASN A 99 3.68 9.30 7.62
C ASN A 99 2.25 8.79 7.53
N CYS A 100 2.05 7.49 7.62
CA CYS A 100 0.74 6.86 7.48
C CYS A 100 0.21 6.41 8.84
N LYS A 101 -1.12 6.37 8.96
CA LYS A 101 -1.80 5.75 10.09
C LYS A 101 -2.12 4.32 9.73
N LEU A 102 -1.61 3.40 10.51
CA LEU A 102 -1.74 1.96 10.26
C LEU A 102 -2.34 1.21 11.45
N THR A 103 -3.01 1.92 12.34
CA THR A 103 -3.62 1.31 13.52
C THR A 103 -4.64 0.26 13.12
N GLY A 104 -4.47 -0.94 13.60
CA GLY A 104 -5.41 -2.03 13.29
C GLY A 104 -5.23 -2.67 11.92
N CYS A 105 -4.20 -2.28 11.18
CA CYS A 105 -3.89 -2.97 9.93
C CYS A 105 -3.46 -4.41 10.19
N ASN A 106 -3.82 -5.28 9.29
CA ASN A 106 -3.52 -6.70 9.38
C ASN A 106 -2.90 -7.21 8.09
N PHE A 107 -1.68 -7.73 8.19
CA PHE A 107 -0.94 -8.29 7.06
C PHE A 107 -0.79 -9.81 7.19
N ASN A 108 -1.77 -10.48 7.77
CA ASN A 108 -1.72 -11.92 7.99
C ASN A 108 -1.53 -12.69 6.69
N ASP A 109 -0.59 -13.62 6.72
CA ASP A 109 -0.33 -14.50 5.59
C ASP A 109 0.05 -13.77 4.31
N SER A 110 0.59 -12.57 4.45
CA SER A 110 1.04 -11.78 3.31
C SER A 110 2.55 -11.85 3.16
N THR A 111 3.01 -11.65 1.94
CA THR A 111 4.42 -11.60 1.62
C THR A 111 4.84 -10.15 1.46
N LEU A 112 5.82 -9.74 2.26
CA LEU A 112 6.35 -8.39 2.22
C LEU A 112 7.83 -8.47 1.85
N LYS A 113 8.21 -7.84 0.76
CA LYS A 113 9.59 -7.78 0.31
C LYS A 113 9.96 -6.36 -0.07
N SER A 114 11.03 -5.83 0.51
CA SER A 114 11.45 -4.44 0.31
C SER A 114 10.32 -3.46 0.67
N VAL A 115 9.73 -3.66 1.84
CA VAL A 115 8.68 -2.79 2.36
C VAL A 115 9.24 -1.98 3.51
N VAL A 116 9.00 -0.66 3.47
CA VAL A 116 9.53 0.28 4.44
C VAL A 116 8.41 1.07 5.08
N PHE A 117 8.48 1.20 6.40
CA PHE A 117 7.53 2.00 7.18
C PHE A 117 8.31 3.14 7.83
N LYS A 118 8.00 4.39 7.45
CA LYS A 118 8.65 5.59 7.98
C LYS A 118 7.65 6.48 8.68
N ASN A 119 7.88 6.77 9.97
CA ASN A 119 7.06 7.68 10.75
C ASN A 119 5.58 7.31 10.71
N CYS A 120 5.29 6.03 10.83
CA CYS A 120 3.92 5.54 10.80
C CYS A 120 3.40 5.35 12.21
N LEU A 121 2.09 5.61 12.38
CA LEU A 121 1.42 5.46 13.67
C LEU A 121 0.67 4.14 13.70
N GLY A 122 0.67 3.52 14.89
CA GLY A 122 -0.13 2.34 15.14
C GLY A 122 0.72 1.10 15.31
N ARG A 123 0.03 0.03 15.64
CA ARG A 123 0.63 -1.30 15.70
C ARG A 123 0.28 -2.01 14.41
N TYR A 124 1.29 -2.55 13.79
CA TYR A 124 1.10 -3.36 12.61
C TYR A 124 0.90 -4.78 13.07
N SER A 125 -0.34 -5.25 13.04
CA SER A 125 -0.65 -6.60 13.49
C SER A 125 0.20 -7.62 12.77
N ASN A 126 0.82 -8.51 13.54
CA ASN A 126 1.62 -9.61 13.01
C ASN A 126 2.91 -9.21 12.31
N LEU A 127 3.31 -7.95 12.39
CA LEU A 127 4.64 -7.56 11.97
C LEU A 127 5.53 -7.50 13.18
N LEU A 128 6.63 -8.22 13.12
CA LEU A 128 7.61 -8.25 14.20
C LEU A 128 8.58 -7.08 14.13
N PHE A 129 8.51 -6.32 13.06
CA PHE A 129 9.42 -5.24 12.80
C PHE A 129 8.76 -3.93 13.12
N GLN A 130 9.45 -3.08 13.75
CA GLN A 130 8.89 -1.84 14.17
C GLN A 130 9.29 -0.66 13.34
N SER A 131 10.26 -0.62 12.70
CA SER A 131 10.69 0.54 12.01
C SER A 131 11.07 0.22 10.76
N SER A 132 10.46 -0.50 10.23
CA SER A 132 11.30 -0.97 9.63
C SER A 132 11.21 -1.47 8.34
N GLN A 133 12.01 -2.23 7.99
CA GLN A 133 12.27 -2.70 6.66
C GLN A 133 11.92 -4.15 6.62
N VAL A 134 11.17 -4.57 5.72
CA VAL A 134 10.82 -5.96 5.57
C VAL A 134 11.19 -6.45 4.19
#